data_a2680f64e6690baf184c599f65bcc03e
#
_entry.id   a2680f64e6690baf184c599f65bcc03e
#
_cell.length_a   1.000
_cell.length_b   1.000
_cell.length_c   1.000
_cell.angle_alpha   90.00
_cell.angle_beta   90.00
_cell.angle_gamma   90.00
#
_symmetry.space_group_name_H-M   'P 1'
#
loop_
_entity.id
_entity.type
_entity.pdbx_description
1 polymer ?
#
loop_
_entity_poly.entity_id
_entity_poly.type
_entity_poly.pdbx_seq_one_letter_code
_entity_poly.pdbx_strand_id
1 'polypeptide(L)'
;MTNPLLERWTGQYEMPPFSQIQDIHFEEAFSLAMAKAKTNYKKIYSNKDAPTFKNTIEEMEKADNVLNKVSRVFFNLTGADSNVERQNIQLKIAPQLAQFNSEILTNSKLWARVKTIFENNDKTRLTKEQIRITHLYHQMF
;
A
#
# COMPACT_ATOMS: atom_id res chain seq x y z
N MET A 1 -15.35 16.87 -9.38
CA MET A 1 -13.99 16.90 -9.94
C MET A 1 -13.26 15.60 -9.66
N THR A 2 -12.67 15.01 -10.68
CA THR A 2 -11.84 13.82 -10.51
C THR A 2 -10.47 14.21 -9.98
N ASN A 3 -9.95 13.40 -9.06
CA ASN A 3 -8.62 13.63 -8.48
C ASN A 3 -7.58 12.93 -9.37
N PRO A 4 -6.65 13.65 -10.01
CA PRO A 4 -5.69 13.04 -10.93
C PRO A 4 -4.77 12.02 -10.26
N LEU A 5 -4.57 12.08 -8.93
CA LEU A 5 -3.78 11.09 -8.20
C LEU A 5 -4.47 9.74 -8.11
N LEU A 6 -5.79 9.70 -8.25
CA LEU A 6 -6.60 8.47 -8.16
C LEU A 6 -6.95 7.90 -9.52
N GLU A 7 -6.66 8.62 -10.61
CA GLU A 7 -6.91 8.19 -11.98
C GLU A 7 -5.74 7.38 -12.52
N ARG A 8 -6.03 6.57 -13.54
CA ARG A 8 -4.97 5.89 -14.26
C ARG A 8 -4.18 6.91 -15.08
N TRP A 9 -2.87 6.85 -14.98
CA TRP A 9 -1.98 7.72 -15.74
C TRP A 9 -1.79 7.15 -17.15
N THR A 10 -2.22 7.93 -18.16
CA THR A 10 -2.19 7.51 -19.57
C THR A 10 -1.14 8.26 -20.40
N GLY A 11 -0.36 9.12 -19.76
CA GLY A 11 0.70 9.85 -20.43
C GLY A 11 1.87 8.96 -20.82
N GLN A 12 2.83 9.56 -21.54
CA GLN A 12 4.04 8.86 -21.96
C GLN A 12 4.77 8.28 -20.74
N TYR A 13 5.12 6.99 -20.79
CA TYR A 13 5.76 6.25 -19.70
C TYR A 13 4.90 6.12 -18.42
N GLU A 14 3.59 6.31 -18.53
CA GLU A 14 2.69 6.28 -17.38
C GLU A 14 3.13 7.22 -16.25
N MET A 15 3.70 8.37 -16.62
CA MET A 15 4.15 9.34 -15.62
C MET A 15 2.99 10.10 -14.99
N PRO A 16 3.13 10.55 -13.71
CA PRO A 16 2.10 11.35 -13.07
C PRO A 16 1.83 12.64 -13.86
N PRO A 17 0.57 13.07 -13.99
CA PRO A 17 0.24 14.34 -14.66
C PRO A 17 0.55 15.53 -13.74
N PHE A 18 1.81 15.83 -13.51
CA PHE A 18 2.27 16.84 -12.57
C PHE A 18 1.61 18.21 -12.77
N SER A 19 1.33 18.59 -14.02
CA SER A 19 0.67 19.86 -14.32
C SER A 19 -0.78 19.94 -13.85
N GLN A 20 -1.42 18.80 -13.61
CA GLN A 20 -2.82 18.73 -13.18
C GLN A 20 -2.95 18.47 -11.68
N ILE A 21 -1.85 18.10 -11.02
CA ILE A 21 -1.86 17.77 -9.58
C ILE A 21 -1.67 19.05 -8.77
N GLN A 22 -2.62 19.32 -7.88
CA GLN A 22 -2.58 20.44 -6.95
C GLN A 22 -2.43 19.92 -5.52
N ASP A 23 -1.92 20.75 -4.61
CA ASP A 23 -1.68 20.34 -3.21
C ASP A 23 -2.96 19.85 -2.52
N ILE A 24 -4.10 20.45 -2.83
CA ILE A 24 -5.39 20.02 -2.27
C ILE A 24 -5.76 18.58 -2.63
N HIS A 25 -5.25 18.07 -3.75
CA HIS A 25 -5.54 16.71 -4.19
C HIS A 25 -4.94 15.66 -3.25
N PHE A 26 -3.83 15.96 -2.58
CA PHE A 26 -3.11 14.99 -1.75
C PHE A 26 -3.90 14.56 -0.52
N GLU A 27 -4.50 15.48 0.20
CA GLU A 27 -5.24 15.14 1.42
C GLU A 27 -6.41 14.20 1.13
N GLU A 28 -7.19 14.51 0.09
CA GLU A 28 -8.28 13.66 -0.37
C GLU A 28 -7.76 12.31 -0.89
N ALA A 29 -6.69 12.34 -1.70
CA ALA A 29 -6.14 11.13 -2.29
C ALA A 29 -5.60 10.16 -1.22
N PHE A 30 -4.89 10.66 -0.21
CA PHE A 30 -4.42 9.84 0.90
C PHE A 30 -5.57 9.22 1.68
N SER A 31 -6.61 10.00 1.97
CA SER A 31 -7.77 9.53 2.70
C SER A 31 -8.47 8.39 1.96
N LEU A 32 -8.75 8.57 0.68
CA LEU A 32 -9.40 7.56 -0.15
C LEU A 32 -8.51 6.34 -0.40
N ALA A 33 -7.21 6.57 -0.61
CA ALA A 33 -6.26 5.48 -0.83
C ALA A 33 -6.10 4.60 0.42
N MET A 34 -6.05 5.20 1.61
CA MET A 34 -5.99 4.45 2.86
C MET A 34 -7.27 3.64 3.10
N ALA A 35 -8.44 4.24 2.81
CA ALA A 35 -9.72 3.54 2.94
C ALA A 35 -9.79 2.34 2.00
N LYS A 36 -9.35 2.51 0.76
CA LYS A 36 -9.29 1.44 -0.24
C LYS A 36 -8.33 0.32 0.19
N ALA A 37 -7.15 0.69 0.69
CA ALA A 37 -6.17 -0.27 1.18
C ALA A 37 -6.73 -1.08 2.35
N LYS A 38 -7.37 -0.43 3.31
CA LYS A 38 -8.02 -1.12 4.45
C LYS A 38 -9.06 -2.14 3.98
N THR A 39 -9.87 -1.77 3.00
CA THR A 39 -10.87 -2.68 2.40
C THR A 39 -10.19 -3.87 1.74
N ASN A 40 -9.11 -3.65 1.00
CA ASN A 40 -8.36 -4.71 0.34
C ASN A 40 -7.73 -5.68 1.36
N TYR A 41 -7.13 -5.16 2.43
CA TYR A 41 -6.59 -6.00 3.50
C TYR A 41 -7.68 -6.80 4.21
N LYS A 42 -8.84 -6.20 4.43
CA LYS A 42 -9.97 -6.89 5.04
C LYS A 42 -10.42 -8.09 4.20
N LYS A 43 -10.43 -7.95 2.88
CA LYS A 43 -10.74 -9.06 1.97
C LYS A 43 -9.74 -10.21 2.12
N ILE A 44 -8.46 -9.89 2.36
CA ILE A 44 -7.41 -10.87 2.52
C ILE A 44 -7.60 -11.66 3.82
N TYR A 45 -7.67 -10.97 4.97
CA TYR A 45 -7.73 -11.66 6.26
C TYR A 45 -9.10 -12.22 6.59
N SER A 46 -10.15 -11.83 5.85
CA SER A 46 -11.50 -12.40 5.97
C SER A 46 -11.71 -13.58 5.03
N ASN A 47 -10.78 -13.87 4.15
CA ASN A 47 -10.87 -15.00 3.22
C ASN A 47 -10.86 -16.31 3.99
N LYS A 48 -11.86 -17.16 3.72
CA LYS A 48 -12.01 -18.45 4.39
C LYS A 48 -11.19 -19.58 3.77
N ASP A 49 -10.66 -19.35 2.57
CA ASP A 49 -9.79 -20.32 1.90
C ASP A 49 -8.46 -20.45 2.61
N ALA A 50 -7.82 -21.61 2.47
CA ALA A 50 -6.49 -21.81 3.03
C ALA A 50 -5.49 -20.76 2.49
N PRO A 51 -4.58 -20.25 3.34
CA PRO A 51 -3.61 -19.24 2.89
C PRO A 51 -2.68 -19.78 1.81
N THR A 52 -2.56 -19.03 0.71
CA THR A 52 -1.60 -19.30 -0.36
C THR A 52 -0.82 -18.03 -0.67
N PHE A 53 0.31 -18.15 -1.33
CA PHE A 53 1.08 -16.99 -1.78
C PHE A 53 0.18 -16.07 -2.63
N LYS A 54 -0.58 -16.65 -3.55
CA LYS A 54 -1.44 -15.90 -4.46
C LYS A 54 -2.56 -15.15 -3.75
N ASN A 55 -3.27 -15.80 -2.82
CA ASN A 55 -4.43 -15.18 -2.17
C ASN A 55 -4.08 -14.33 -0.95
N THR A 56 -2.82 -14.30 -0.55
CA THR A 56 -2.36 -13.55 0.62
C THR A 56 -1.23 -12.60 0.26
N ILE A 57 -0.04 -13.09 -0.07
CA ILE A 57 1.14 -12.24 -0.31
C ILE A 57 0.95 -11.37 -1.56
N GLU A 58 0.53 -11.95 -2.69
CA GLU A 58 0.28 -11.18 -3.91
C GLU A 58 -0.82 -10.15 -3.70
N GLU A 59 -1.89 -10.52 -3.00
CA GLU A 59 -2.98 -9.59 -2.72
C GLU A 59 -2.55 -8.48 -1.77
N MET A 60 -1.67 -8.76 -0.80
CA MET A 60 -1.09 -7.72 0.07
C MET A 60 -0.27 -6.72 -0.74
N GLU A 61 0.52 -7.18 -1.70
CA GLU A 61 1.29 -6.30 -2.57
C GLU A 61 0.39 -5.39 -3.40
N LYS A 62 -0.74 -5.91 -3.86
CA LYS A 62 -1.73 -5.13 -4.63
C LYS A 62 -2.57 -4.19 -3.76
N ALA A 63 -2.76 -4.55 -2.49
CA ALA A 63 -3.64 -3.80 -1.59
C ALA A 63 -3.21 -2.34 -1.43
N ASP A 64 -1.90 -2.08 -1.43
CA ASP A 64 -1.32 -0.76 -1.21
C ASP A 64 -0.98 0.00 -2.51
N ASN A 65 -1.33 -0.53 -3.69
CA ASN A 65 -0.88 0.06 -4.95
C ASN A 65 -1.28 1.53 -5.09
N VAL A 66 -2.53 1.88 -4.79
CA VAL A 66 -2.99 3.27 -4.90
C VAL A 66 -2.31 4.14 -3.85
N LEU A 67 -2.20 3.65 -2.61
CA LEU A 67 -1.55 4.38 -1.53
C LEU A 67 -0.07 4.62 -1.82
N ASN A 68 0.64 3.62 -2.32
CA ASN A 68 2.04 3.74 -2.71
C ASN A 68 2.23 4.75 -3.85
N LYS A 69 1.31 4.75 -4.82
CA LYS A 69 1.31 5.70 -5.93
C LYS A 69 1.18 7.14 -5.43
N VAL A 70 0.19 7.40 -4.58
CA VAL A 70 -0.03 8.73 -4.00
C VAL A 70 1.15 9.16 -3.14
N SER A 71 1.65 8.26 -2.28
CA SER A 71 2.80 8.54 -1.40
C SER A 71 4.05 8.90 -2.18
N ARG A 72 4.33 8.16 -3.24
CA ARG A 72 5.52 8.37 -4.07
C ARG A 72 5.50 9.75 -4.71
N VAL A 73 4.37 10.14 -5.30
CA VAL A 73 4.23 11.45 -5.92
C VAL A 73 4.36 12.56 -4.87
N PHE A 74 3.69 12.42 -3.74
CA PHE A 74 3.72 13.43 -2.67
C PHE A 74 5.13 13.65 -2.13
N PHE A 75 5.83 12.56 -1.77
CA PHE A 75 7.17 12.69 -1.18
C PHE A 75 8.21 13.13 -2.21
N ASN A 76 8.05 12.79 -3.48
CA ASN A 76 8.90 13.33 -4.54
C ASN A 76 8.74 14.84 -4.69
N LEU A 77 7.51 15.33 -4.66
CA LEU A 77 7.24 16.78 -4.76
C LEU A 77 7.72 17.53 -3.53
N THR A 78 7.51 17.00 -2.32
CA THR A 78 7.98 17.64 -1.09
C THR A 78 9.50 17.66 -0.99
N GLY A 79 10.17 16.63 -1.51
CA GLY A 79 11.63 16.57 -1.56
C GLY A 79 12.23 17.54 -2.56
N ALA A 80 11.56 17.75 -3.71
CA ALA A 80 12.05 18.63 -4.76
C ALA A 80 11.62 20.08 -4.58
N ASP A 81 10.40 20.33 -4.11
CA ASP A 81 9.82 21.67 -4.00
C ASP A 81 8.80 21.68 -2.86
N SER A 82 9.30 21.91 -1.65
CA SER A 82 8.46 21.97 -0.46
C SER A 82 7.88 23.37 -0.26
N ASN A 83 6.62 23.44 0.18
CA ASN A 83 5.97 24.68 0.58
C ASN A 83 5.20 24.48 1.91
N VAL A 84 4.69 25.58 2.48
CA VAL A 84 3.98 25.52 3.77
C VAL A 84 2.74 24.62 3.71
N GLU A 85 2.00 24.67 2.60
CA GLU A 85 0.80 23.85 2.43
C GLU A 85 1.14 22.35 2.42
N ARG A 86 2.18 21.96 1.67
CA ARG A 86 2.65 20.57 1.63
C ARG A 86 3.17 20.10 2.97
N GLN A 87 3.89 20.95 3.69
CA GLN A 87 4.38 20.65 5.04
C GLN A 87 3.22 20.40 5.99
N ASN A 88 2.16 21.21 5.94
CA ASN A 88 0.97 21.04 6.74
C ASN A 88 0.24 19.73 6.42
N ILE A 89 0.14 19.39 5.14
CA ILE A 89 -0.45 18.12 4.70
C ILE A 89 0.37 16.95 5.25
N GLN A 90 1.68 17.04 5.16
CA GLN A 90 2.59 16.00 5.69
C GLN A 90 2.39 15.79 7.20
N LEU A 91 2.25 16.88 7.97
CA LEU A 91 2.00 16.80 9.41
C LEU A 91 0.67 16.13 9.74
N LYS A 92 -0.33 16.26 8.89
CA LYS A 92 -1.62 15.59 9.06
C LYS A 92 -1.57 14.12 8.66
N ILE A 93 -0.89 13.82 7.54
CA ILE A 93 -0.88 12.50 6.93
C ILE A 93 0.08 11.52 7.64
N ALA A 94 1.23 11.99 8.10
CA ALA A 94 2.24 11.12 8.69
C ALA A 94 1.71 10.29 9.88
N PRO A 95 0.97 10.87 10.86
CA PRO A 95 0.39 10.06 11.94
C PRO A 95 -0.65 9.07 11.44
N GLN A 96 -1.43 9.43 10.43
CA GLN A 96 -2.45 8.54 9.85
C GLN A 96 -1.82 7.36 9.14
N LEU A 97 -0.74 7.58 8.39
CA LEU A 97 0.02 6.51 7.74
C LEU A 97 0.67 5.57 8.77
N ALA A 98 1.24 6.14 9.83
CA ALA A 98 1.85 5.36 10.90
C ALA A 98 0.81 4.48 11.59
N GLN A 99 -0.37 5.01 11.89
CA GLN A 99 -1.46 4.26 12.49
C GLN A 99 -1.95 3.15 11.56
N PHE A 100 -2.12 3.46 10.28
CA PHE A 100 -2.52 2.48 9.27
C PHE A 100 -1.54 1.31 9.23
N ASN A 101 -0.23 1.61 9.12
CA ASN A 101 0.80 0.57 9.08
C ASN A 101 0.79 -0.28 10.37
N SER A 102 0.64 0.36 11.52
CA SER A 102 0.56 -0.32 12.80
C SER A 102 -0.64 -1.27 12.86
N GLU A 103 -1.80 -0.84 12.41
CA GLU A 103 -3.01 -1.67 12.37
C GLU A 103 -2.81 -2.91 11.49
N ILE A 104 -2.16 -2.76 10.34
CA ILE A 104 -1.88 -3.88 9.44
C ILE A 104 -0.86 -4.84 10.07
N LEU A 105 0.25 -4.32 10.59
CA LEU A 105 1.33 -5.15 11.13
C LEU A 105 0.96 -5.85 12.45
N THR A 106 -0.06 -5.36 13.16
CA THR A 106 -0.54 -5.99 14.39
C THR A 106 -1.80 -6.83 14.19
N ASN A 107 -2.27 -6.98 12.96
CA ASN A 107 -3.46 -7.77 12.65
C ASN A 107 -3.14 -9.26 12.78
N SER A 108 -3.72 -9.91 13.79
CA SER A 108 -3.45 -11.32 14.09
C SER A 108 -3.93 -12.28 13.00
N LYS A 109 -5.03 -11.97 12.33
CA LYS A 109 -5.56 -12.81 11.25
C LYS A 109 -4.64 -12.77 10.02
N LEU A 110 -4.14 -11.59 9.69
CA LEU A 110 -3.21 -11.40 8.59
C LEU A 110 -1.88 -12.10 8.90
N TRP A 111 -1.37 -11.92 10.12
CA TRP A 111 -0.17 -12.58 10.60
C TRP A 111 -0.27 -14.11 10.49
N ALA A 112 -1.41 -14.68 10.93
CA ALA A 112 -1.62 -16.13 10.87
C ALA A 112 -1.52 -16.66 9.44
N ARG A 113 -2.05 -15.93 8.46
CA ARG A 113 -1.97 -16.32 7.05
C ARG A 113 -0.55 -16.27 6.53
N VAL A 114 0.19 -15.18 6.81
CA VAL A 114 1.59 -15.03 6.41
C VAL A 114 2.45 -16.12 7.05
N LYS A 115 2.26 -16.37 8.34
CA LYS A 115 2.99 -17.41 9.08
C LYS A 115 2.76 -18.79 8.47
N THR A 116 1.52 -19.13 8.12
CA THR A 116 1.17 -20.41 7.51
C THR A 116 1.93 -20.59 6.18
N ILE A 117 1.97 -19.55 5.34
CA ILE A 117 2.69 -19.61 4.06
C ILE A 117 4.18 -19.78 4.30
N PHE A 118 4.74 -19.04 5.26
CA PHE A 118 6.16 -19.12 5.61
C PHE A 118 6.56 -20.52 6.07
N GLU A 119 5.76 -21.14 6.94
CA GLU A 119 6.03 -22.48 7.49
C GLU A 119 5.87 -23.58 6.44
N ASN A 120 5.03 -23.36 5.41
CA ASN A 120 4.73 -24.36 4.38
C ASN A 120 5.41 -24.04 3.03
N ASN A 121 6.38 -23.10 2.99
CA ASN A 121 6.98 -22.68 1.73
C ASN A 121 7.64 -23.82 0.94
N ASP A 122 8.23 -24.81 1.62
CA ASP A 122 8.85 -25.96 0.98
C ASP A 122 7.82 -26.92 0.37
N LYS A 123 6.59 -26.88 0.87
CA LYS A 123 5.50 -27.76 0.43
C LYS A 123 4.65 -27.17 -0.68
N THR A 124 4.76 -25.86 -0.94
CA THR A 124 3.89 -25.15 -1.87
C THR A 124 4.53 -24.87 -3.23
N ARG A 125 5.73 -25.38 -3.47
CA ARG A 125 6.48 -25.21 -4.73
C ARG A 125 6.66 -23.75 -5.13
N LEU A 126 6.94 -22.89 -4.17
CA LEU A 126 7.20 -21.47 -4.44
C LEU A 126 8.53 -21.30 -5.15
N THR A 127 8.61 -20.29 -6.02
CA THR A 127 9.86 -19.88 -6.63
C THR A 127 10.79 -19.27 -5.58
N LYS A 128 12.09 -19.14 -5.89
CA LYS A 128 13.06 -18.49 -4.99
C LYS A 128 12.65 -17.06 -4.67
N GLU A 129 12.14 -16.34 -5.68
CA GLU A 129 11.64 -14.98 -5.52
C GLU A 129 10.45 -14.93 -4.56
N GLN A 130 9.49 -15.84 -4.70
CA GLN A 130 8.31 -15.91 -3.85
C GLN A 130 8.69 -16.26 -2.41
N ILE A 131 9.63 -17.16 -2.21
CA ILE A 131 10.14 -17.50 -0.88
C ILE A 131 10.78 -16.27 -0.22
N ARG A 132 11.59 -15.52 -0.97
CA ARG A 132 12.23 -14.30 -0.47
C ARG A 132 11.19 -13.26 -0.03
N ILE A 133 10.18 -13.03 -0.85
CA ILE A 133 9.10 -12.09 -0.54
C ILE A 133 8.34 -12.54 0.70
N THR A 134 8.03 -13.84 0.82
CA THR A 134 7.37 -14.40 2.00
C THR A 134 8.20 -14.15 3.27
N HIS A 135 9.51 -14.35 3.20
CA HIS A 135 10.42 -14.05 4.31
C HIS A 135 10.35 -12.58 4.73
N LEU A 136 10.33 -11.67 3.76
CA LEU A 136 10.23 -10.23 4.05
C LEU A 136 8.94 -9.91 4.79
N TYR A 137 7.80 -10.42 4.34
CA TYR A 137 6.53 -10.20 5.01
C TYR A 137 6.50 -10.83 6.41
N HIS A 138 7.08 -12.01 6.56
CA HIS A 138 7.18 -12.66 7.87
C HIS A 138 7.97 -11.81 8.87
N GLN A 139 9.04 -11.16 8.43
CA GLN A 139 9.86 -10.30 9.28
C GLN A 139 9.16 -8.98 9.65
N MET A 140 8.25 -8.48 8.79
CA MET A 140 7.51 -7.24 9.05
C MET A 140 6.51 -7.36 10.20
N PHE A 141 6.00 -8.56 10.46
CA PHE A 141 4.99 -8.79 11.51
C PHE A 141 5.62 -9.13 12.89
#